data_14c31b89bf5e78fdc3cc581f03c5cbdb
#
_entry.id   14c31b89bf5e78fdc3cc581f03c5cbdb
#
_cell.length_a   1.000
_cell.length_b   1.000
_cell.length_c   1.000
_cell.angle_alpha   90.00
_cell.angle_beta   90.00
_cell.angle_gamma   90.00
#
_symmetry.space_group_name_H-M   'P 1'
#
loop_
_entity.id
_entity.type
_entity.pdbx_description
1 polymer ?
#
loop_
_entity_poly.entity_id
_entity_poly.type
_entity_poly.pdbx_seq_one_letter_code
_entity_poly.pdbx_strand_id
1 'polypeptide(L)'
;LPRVLLCDLDGTLVDSMPTLADLATEVMERAYGTPRMLARELYLATCGLPFVKQLEEIYPGDARNPVASDLFEGRKPARCGAIRMSTETRRALERMRARGVRVAVSSNNGIENVEAFVRSADFTFDLVLGFGGGLAKGRPHLDRTSSVFGVGCQEMLFVGDSLHDGEIAEKEGVPFVGIAGTFSADRFTLRFPHVPVIKRFATLPDLF
;
A
#
# COMPACT_ATOMS: atom_id res chain seq x y z
N LEU A 1 20.69 -8.46 -3.36
CA LEU A 1 19.36 -8.85 -3.84
C LEU A 1 18.55 -9.39 -2.68
N PRO A 2 17.31 -8.88 -2.41
CA PRO A 2 16.47 -9.40 -1.34
C PRO A 2 16.03 -10.84 -1.66
N ARG A 3 15.71 -11.62 -0.63
CA ARG A 3 15.07 -12.94 -0.80
C ARG A 3 13.57 -12.83 -0.98
N VAL A 4 12.95 -11.81 -0.36
CA VAL A 4 11.52 -11.54 -0.44
C VAL A 4 11.29 -10.06 -0.75
N LEU A 5 10.45 -9.80 -1.74
CA LEU A 5 9.92 -8.49 -2.09
C LEU A 5 8.49 -8.38 -1.54
N LEU A 6 8.27 -7.48 -0.58
CA LEU A 6 6.94 -7.10 -0.12
C LEU A 6 6.50 -5.85 -0.88
N CYS A 7 5.40 -5.95 -1.58
CA CYS A 7 4.84 -4.84 -2.36
C CYS A 7 3.57 -4.33 -1.69
N ASP A 8 3.49 -3.04 -1.44
CA ASP A 8 2.19 -2.41 -1.24
C ASP A 8 1.32 -2.53 -2.50
N LEU A 9 0.02 -2.35 -2.38
CA LEU A 9 -0.92 -2.51 -3.47
C LEU A 9 -1.27 -1.17 -4.13
N ASP A 10 -1.96 -0.31 -3.37
CA ASP A 10 -2.59 0.91 -3.88
C ASP A 10 -1.57 2.05 -4.04
N GLY A 11 -1.37 2.55 -5.26
CA GLY A 11 -0.31 3.51 -5.58
C GLY A 11 1.06 2.87 -5.84
N THR A 12 1.21 1.57 -5.64
CA THR A 12 2.46 0.81 -5.82
C THR A 12 2.36 -0.19 -6.95
N LEU A 13 1.58 -1.25 -6.79
CA LEU A 13 1.33 -2.26 -7.83
C LEU A 13 0.28 -1.81 -8.84
N VAL A 14 -0.67 -0.97 -8.40
CA VAL A 14 -1.75 -0.41 -9.21
C VAL A 14 -1.90 1.09 -8.96
N ASP A 15 -2.24 1.83 -10.00
CA ASP A 15 -2.53 3.27 -9.93
C ASP A 15 -3.99 3.51 -9.49
N SER A 16 -4.29 3.16 -8.25
CA SER A 16 -5.62 3.28 -7.64
C SER A 16 -5.81 4.55 -6.81
N MET A 17 -4.72 5.22 -6.42
CA MET A 17 -4.78 6.36 -5.49
C MET A 17 -5.66 7.51 -5.95
N PRO A 18 -5.70 7.92 -7.25
CA PRO A 18 -6.64 8.95 -7.69
C PRO A 18 -8.10 8.57 -7.44
N THR A 19 -8.48 7.32 -7.77
CA THR A 19 -9.85 6.80 -7.57
C THR A 19 -10.20 6.67 -6.08
N LEU A 20 -9.27 6.20 -5.26
CA LEU A 20 -9.47 6.08 -3.83
C LEU A 20 -9.60 7.45 -3.15
N ALA A 21 -8.79 8.42 -3.57
CA ALA A 21 -8.89 9.79 -3.05
C ALA A 21 -10.22 10.45 -3.43
N ASP A 22 -10.74 10.21 -4.64
CA ASP A 22 -12.06 10.70 -5.04
C ASP A 22 -13.17 10.05 -4.22
N LEU A 23 -13.10 8.74 -4.00
CA LEU A 23 -14.08 8.02 -3.16
C LEU A 23 -14.04 8.48 -1.71
N ALA A 24 -12.85 8.63 -1.12
CA ALA A 24 -12.69 9.14 0.25
C ALA A 24 -13.26 10.55 0.38
N THR A 25 -12.99 11.41 -0.61
CA THR A 25 -13.52 12.77 -0.66
C THR A 25 -15.05 12.78 -0.67
N GLU A 26 -15.70 11.94 -1.49
CA GLU A 26 -17.16 11.81 -1.53
C GLU A 26 -17.73 11.36 -0.17
N VAL A 27 -17.08 10.40 0.48
CA VAL A 27 -17.50 9.89 1.78
C VAL A 27 -17.34 10.93 2.87
N MET A 28 -16.19 11.62 2.92
CA MET A 28 -15.91 12.63 3.93
C MET A 28 -16.79 13.87 3.78
N GLU A 29 -17.05 14.32 2.55
CA GLU A 29 -18.01 15.40 2.26
C GLU A 29 -19.41 15.03 2.77
N ARG A 30 -19.88 13.83 2.47
CA ARG A 30 -21.21 13.36 2.87
C ARG A 30 -21.35 13.14 4.37
N ALA A 31 -20.34 12.55 5.01
CA ALA A 31 -20.41 12.18 6.42
C ALA A 31 -20.14 13.35 7.36
N TYR A 32 -19.19 14.23 7.00
CA TYR A 32 -18.71 15.29 7.91
C TYR A 32 -18.97 16.71 7.38
N GLY A 33 -19.39 16.86 6.11
CA GLY A 33 -19.51 18.18 5.48
C GLY A 33 -18.17 18.82 5.15
N THR A 34 -17.08 18.04 5.14
CA THR A 34 -15.74 18.55 4.87
C THR A 34 -15.64 19.00 3.39
N PRO A 35 -15.17 20.22 3.11
CA PRO A 35 -15.00 20.69 1.74
C PRO A 35 -14.10 19.74 0.92
N ARG A 36 -14.48 19.47 -0.33
CA ARG A 36 -13.84 18.48 -1.20
C ARG A 36 -12.32 18.58 -1.28
N MET A 37 -11.78 19.78 -1.46
CA MET A 37 -10.34 19.99 -1.53
C MET A 37 -9.66 19.58 -0.22
N LEU A 38 -10.19 20.03 0.90
CA LEU A 38 -9.65 19.69 2.21
C LEU A 38 -9.78 18.18 2.51
N ALA A 39 -10.91 17.56 2.19
CA ALA A 39 -11.11 16.13 2.36
C ALA A 39 -10.06 15.31 1.59
N ARG A 40 -9.77 15.72 0.34
CA ARG A 40 -8.74 15.10 -0.48
C ARG A 40 -7.33 15.25 0.12
N GLU A 41 -6.99 16.43 0.57
CA GLU A 41 -5.71 16.71 1.22
C GLU A 41 -5.52 15.88 2.49
N LEU A 42 -6.53 15.84 3.36
CA LEU A 42 -6.51 15.07 4.60
C LEU A 42 -6.39 13.56 4.33
N TYR A 43 -7.15 13.03 3.36
CA TYR A 43 -7.04 11.63 2.96
C TYR A 43 -5.64 11.27 2.47
N LEU A 44 -5.08 12.08 1.57
CA LEU A 44 -3.74 11.83 1.03
C LEU A 44 -2.65 12.00 2.09
N ALA A 45 -2.82 12.91 3.05
CA ALA A 45 -1.85 13.11 4.13
C ALA A 45 -1.76 11.90 5.08
N THR A 46 -2.85 11.13 5.23
CA THR A 46 -2.96 9.98 6.12
C THR A 46 -2.95 8.62 5.37
N CYS A 47 -2.72 8.62 4.05
CA CYS A 47 -2.73 7.38 3.25
C CYS A 47 -1.65 6.39 3.73
N GLY A 48 -1.92 5.10 3.49
CA GLY A 48 -1.13 3.99 4.02
C GLY A 48 -1.75 3.34 5.26
N LEU A 49 -2.57 4.06 6.03
CA LEU A 49 -3.38 3.51 7.11
C LEU A 49 -4.69 2.89 6.58
N PRO A 50 -5.32 1.92 7.30
CA PRO A 50 -6.71 1.55 7.06
C PRO A 50 -7.63 2.77 7.16
N PHE A 51 -8.67 2.88 6.30
CA PHE A 51 -9.46 4.11 6.23
C PHE A 51 -10.12 4.49 7.56
N VAL A 52 -10.58 3.51 8.35
CA VAL A 52 -11.09 3.77 9.71
C VAL A 52 -10.06 4.47 10.61
N LYS A 53 -8.77 4.13 10.46
CA LYS A 53 -7.69 4.76 11.22
C LYS A 53 -7.37 6.16 10.72
N GLN A 54 -7.43 6.37 9.39
CA GLN A 54 -7.33 7.71 8.80
C GLN A 54 -8.44 8.62 9.34
N LEU A 55 -9.69 8.13 9.36
CA LEU A 55 -10.82 8.90 9.90
C LEU A 55 -10.66 9.21 11.39
N GLU A 56 -10.10 8.30 12.17
CA GLU A 56 -9.82 8.53 13.59
C GLU A 56 -8.74 9.61 13.81
N GLU A 57 -7.74 9.68 12.92
CA GLU A 57 -6.74 10.75 12.96
C GLU A 57 -7.32 12.11 12.52
N ILE A 58 -8.20 12.10 11.49
CA ILE A 58 -8.78 13.32 10.92
C ILE A 58 -9.94 13.86 11.80
N TYR A 59 -10.77 12.98 12.35
CA TYR A 59 -11.95 13.26 13.16
C TYR A 59 -11.93 12.44 14.46
N PRO A 60 -11.03 12.76 15.40
CA PRO A 60 -10.84 11.95 16.60
C PRO A 60 -12.12 11.78 17.42
N GLY A 61 -12.47 10.52 17.75
CA GLY A 61 -13.63 10.18 18.57
C GLY A 61 -15.00 10.45 17.93
N ASP A 62 -15.06 10.74 16.62
CA ASP A 62 -16.33 10.97 15.95
C ASP A 62 -17.08 9.64 15.74
N ALA A 63 -18.27 9.53 16.31
CA ALA A 63 -19.11 8.33 16.25
C ALA A 63 -19.50 7.90 14.81
N ARG A 64 -19.33 8.78 13.81
CA ARG A 64 -19.58 8.50 12.40
C ARG A 64 -18.44 7.73 11.72
N ASN A 65 -17.23 7.68 12.31
CA ASN A 65 -16.05 7.07 11.70
C ASN A 65 -16.28 5.63 11.24
N PRO A 66 -16.86 4.71 12.02
CA PRO A 66 -17.10 3.34 11.57
C PRO A 66 -18.03 3.27 10.36
N VAL A 67 -19.15 4.01 10.40
CA VAL A 67 -20.13 4.01 9.29
C VAL A 67 -19.56 4.62 8.01
N ALA A 68 -18.77 5.69 8.12
CA ALA A 68 -18.09 6.30 7.00
C ALA A 68 -17.04 5.35 6.39
N SER A 69 -16.31 4.63 7.25
CA SER A 69 -15.35 3.60 6.80
C SER A 69 -16.05 2.46 6.08
N ASP A 70 -17.13 1.93 6.62
CA ASP A 70 -17.91 0.87 5.98
C ASP A 70 -18.45 1.29 4.61
N LEU A 71 -18.91 2.54 4.50
CA LEU A 71 -19.36 3.10 3.22
C LEU A 71 -18.24 3.19 2.19
N PHE A 72 -17.05 3.58 2.60
CA PHE A 72 -15.86 3.64 1.73
C PHE A 72 -15.47 2.23 1.28
N GLU A 73 -15.29 1.30 2.21
CA GLU A 73 -14.89 -0.08 1.91
C GLU A 73 -15.92 -0.79 1.01
N GLY A 74 -17.21 -0.62 1.29
CA GLY A 74 -18.28 -1.23 0.49
C GLY A 74 -18.37 -0.69 -0.95
N ARG A 75 -17.85 0.51 -1.23
CA ARG A 75 -17.83 1.09 -2.58
C ARG A 75 -16.55 0.80 -3.37
N LYS A 76 -15.46 0.41 -2.70
CA LYS A 76 -14.17 0.10 -3.35
C LYS A 76 -14.30 -0.91 -4.50
N PRO A 77 -14.99 -2.07 -4.37
CA PRO A 77 -15.07 -3.04 -5.44
C PRO A 77 -15.65 -2.47 -6.74
N ALA A 78 -16.69 -1.63 -6.62
CA ALA A 78 -17.31 -0.99 -7.78
C ALA A 78 -16.42 0.09 -8.42
N ARG A 79 -15.63 0.80 -7.63
CA ARG A 79 -14.77 1.91 -8.08
C ARG A 79 -13.41 1.45 -8.58
N CYS A 80 -12.80 0.49 -7.89
CA CYS A 80 -11.43 0.05 -8.16
C CYS A 80 -11.33 -1.31 -8.86
N GLY A 81 -12.43 -2.07 -8.94
CA GLY A 81 -12.43 -3.44 -9.46
C GLY A 81 -12.02 -3.60 -10.93
N ALA A 82 -12.01 -2.51 -11.70
CA ALA A 82 -11.51 -2.49 -13.08
C ALA A 82 -10.04 -2.08 -13.21
N ILE A 83 -9.41 -1.58 -12.13
CA ILE A 83 -8.01 -1.16 -12.15
C ILE A 83 -7.12 -2.41 -12.21
N ARG A 84 -6.15 -2.40 -13.11
CA ARG A 84 -5.25 -3.53 -13.36
C ARG A 84 -3.80 -3.11 -13.17
N MET A 85 -2.98 -4.06 -12.79
CA MET A 85 -1.52 -3.91 -12.79
C MET A 85 -1.03 -3.68 -14.23
N SER A 86 -0.13 -2.72 -14.41
CA SER A 86 0.45 -2.45 -15.72
C SER A 86 1.34 -3.61 -16.21
N THR A 87 1.47 -3.74 -17.53
CA THR A 87 2.40 -4.72 -18.12
C THR A 87 3.84 -4.47 -17.69
N GLU A 88 4.22 -3.22 -17.51
CA GLU A 88 5.56 -2.83 -17.07
C GLU A 88 5.81 -3.25 -15.62
N THR A 89 4.84 -3.05 -14.71
CA THR A 89 4.93 -3.52 -13.32
C THR A 89 5.01 -5.04 -13.27
N ARG A 90 4.17 -5.75 -14.03
CA ARG A 90 4.21 -7.21 -14.13
C ARG A 90 5.58 -7.71 -14.59
N ARG A 91 6.14 -7.14 -15.67
CA ARG A 91 7.47 -7.52 -16.19
C ARG A 91 8.58 -7.27 -15.16
N ALA A 92 8.48 -6.20 -14.37
CA ALA A 92 9.45 -5.95 -13.29
C ALA A 92 9.38 -7.03 -12.21
N LEU A 93 8.17 -7.45 -11.80
CA LEU A 93 8.00 -8.57 -10.87
C LEU A 93 8.54 -9.89 -11.44
N GLU A 94 8.28 -10.16 -12.72
CA GLU A 94 8.83 -11.35 -13.42
C GLU A 94 10.37 -11.34 -13.44
N ARG A 95 11.00 -10.17 -13.70
CA ARG A 95 12.45 -9.99 -13.62
C ARG A 95 13.00 -10.29 -12.22
N MET A 96 12.34 -9.81 -11.16
CA MET A 96 12.74 -10.10 -9.78
C MET A 96 12.59 -11.60 -9.47
N ARG A 97 11.49 -12.21 -9.86
CA ARG A 97 11.26 -13.65 -9.69
C ARG A 97 12.29 -14.50 -10.44
N ALA A 98 12.67 -14.14 -11.68
CA ALA A 98 13.70 -14.83 -12.45
C ALA A 98 15.07 -14.81 -11.76
N ARG A 99 15.29 -13.88 -10.83
CA ARG A 99 16.49 -13.80 -9.98
C ARG A 99 16.33 -14.54 -8.63
N GLY A 100 15.25 -15.29 -8.46
CA GLY A 100 15.00 -16.10 -7.26
C GLY A 100 14.31 -15.35 -6.11
N VAL A 101 13.82 -14.12 -6.34
CA VAL A 101 13.12 -13.33 -5.33
C VAL A 101 11.67 -13.80 -5.21
N ARG A 102 11.20 -14.08 -4.00
CA ARG A 102 9.79 -14.31 -3.70
C ARG A 102 9.04 -12.98 -3.69
N VAL A 103 7.80 -12.98 -4.16
CA VAL A 103 7.00 -11.76 -4.29
C VAL A 103 5.73 -11.88 -3.45
N ALA A 104 5.56 -10.96 -2.51
CA ALA A 104 4.39 -10.89 -1.64
C ALA A 104 3.68 -9.54 -1.76
N VAL A 105 2.35 -9.56 -1.60
CA VAL A 105 1.54 -8.34 -1.41
C VAL A 105 1.37 -8.09 0.08
N SER A 106 1.54 -6.84 0.51
CA SER A 106 1.33 -6.39 1.90
C SER A 106 0.55 -5.08 1.89
N SER A 107 -0.75 -5.13 2.14
CA SER A 107 -1.64 -3.98 2.04
C SER A 107 -2.49 -3.78 3.30
N ASN A 108 -2.82 -2.54 3.63
CA ASN A 108 -3.85 -2.20 4.61
C ASN A 108 -5.28 -2.15 4.01
N ASN A 109 -5.42 -2.51 2.74
CA ASN A 109 -6.72 -2.79 2.15
C ASN A 109 -7.28 -4.12 2.70
N GLY A 110 -8.60 -4.21 2.84
CA GLY A 110 -9.24 -5.44 3.33
C GLY A 110 -8.81 -6.67 2.52
N ILE A 111 -8.57 -7.79 3.20
CA ILE A 111 -8.01 -8.99 2.57
C ILE A 111 -8.82 -9.45 1.35
N GLU A 112 -10.14 -9.35 1.39
CA GLU A 112 -11.02 -9.74 0.29
C GLU A 112 -10.77 -8.91 -0.98
N ASN A 113 -10.50 -7.61 -0.83
CA ASN A 113 -10.16 -6.70 -1.94
C ASN A 113 -8.78 -7.03 -2.51
N VAL A 114 -7.80 -7.33 -1.65
CA VAL A 114 -6.44 -7.73 -2.07
C VAL A 114 -6.50 -9.05 -2.84
N GLU A 115 -7.24 -10.04 -2.35
CA GLU A 115 -7.43 -11.31 -3.04
C GLU A 115 -8.17 -11.15 -4.38
N ALA A 116 -9.19 -10.27 -4.44
CA ALA A 116 -9.89 -9.97 -5.69
C ALA A 116 -8.94 -9.39 -6.74
N PHE A 117 -8.06 -8.46 -6.34
CA PHE A 117 -6.99 -7.97 -7.20
C PHE A 117 -6.07 -9.10 -7.66
N VAL A 118 -5.55 -9.91 -6.74
CA VAL A 118 -4.61 -11.00 -7.05
C VAL A 118 -5.22 -12.00 -8.03
N ARG A 119 -6.50 -12.36 -7.85
CA ARG A 119 -7.22 -13.24 -8.81
C ARG A 119 -7.33 -12.62 -10.21
N SER A 120 -7.34 -11.31 -10.33
CA SER A 120 -7.42 -10.59 -11.61
C SER A 120 -6.06 -10.20 -12.19
N ALA A 121 -5.01 -10.31 -11.39
CA ALA A 121 -3.65 -10.01 -11.81
C ALA A 121 -3.11 -11.18 -12.67
N ASP A 122 -2.53 -10.85 -13.81
CA ASP A 122 -1.81 -11.82 -14.65
C ASP A 122 -0.41 -12.08 -14.08
N PHE A 123 -0.37 -12.40 -12.77
CA PHE A 123 0.85 -12.70 -12.00
C PHE A 123 0.48 -13.46 -10.73
N THR A 124 1.23 -14.50 -10.39
CA THR A 124 1.03 -15.28 -9.16
C THR A 124 1.92 -14.75 -8.04
N PHE A 125 1.34 -14.27 -6.96
CA PHE A 125 2.07 -13.85 -5.76
C PHE A 125 2.34 -15.06 -4.85
N ASP A 126 3.53 -15.10 -4.22
CA ASP A 126 3.93 -16.18 -3.33
C ASP A 126 3.24 -16.07 -1.93
N LEU A 127 2.82 -14.86 -1.55
CA LEU A 127 2.09 -14.57 -0.32
C LEU A 127 1.20 -13.35 -0.51
N VAL A 128 -0.01 -13.39 0.04
CA VAL A 128 -0.99 -12.30 -0.05
C VAL A 128 -1.42 -11.93 1.35
N LEU A 129 -1.19 -10.68 1.75
CA LEU A 129 -1.49 -10.14 3.06
C LEU A 129 -2.32 -8.87 2.93
N GLY A 130 -3.46 -8.86 3.60
CA GLY A 130 -4.39 -7.74 3.68
C GLY A 130 -4.76 -7.42 5.13
N PHE A 131 -5.53 -6.37 5.31
CA PHE A 131 -6.09 -6.00 6.61
C PHE A 131 -7.26 -6.91 6.96
N GLY A 132 -7.30 -7.40 8.20
CA GLY A 132 -8.37 -8.23 8.75
C GLY A 132 -7.83 -9.50 9.42
N GLY A 133 -8.70 -10.20 10.18
CA GLY A 133 -8.32 -11.44 10.85
C GLY A 133 -7.14 -11.32 11.82
N GLY A 134 -6.93 -10.15 12.41
CA GLY A 134 -5.79 -9.86 13.28
C GLY A 134 -4.50 -9.46 12.56
N LEU A 135 -4.52 -9.39 11.24
CA LEU A 135 -3.39 -8.94 10.43
C LEU A 135 -3.57 -7.48 10.00
N ALA A 136 -2.47 -6.75 9.99
CA ALA A 136 -2.35 -5.41 9.43
C ALA A 136 -0.92 -5.24 8.91
N LYS A 137 -0.74 -4.29 7.98
CA LYS A 137 0.60 -3.91 7.50
C LYS A 137 1.48 -3.47 8.68
N GLY A 138 2.73 -3.87 8.67
CA GLY A 138 3.70 -3.70 9.76
C GLY A 138 4.09 -5.04 10.36
N ARG A 139 4.37 -5.08 11.66
CA ARG A 139 4.89 -6.27 12.35
C ARG A 139 4.11 -7.55 12.06
N PRO A 140 2.76 -7.59 12.09
CA PRO A 140 2.02 -8.81 11.80
C PRO A 140 2.28 -9.38 10.40
N HIS A 141 2.36 -8.52 9.36
CA HIS A 141 2.69 -8.96 8.01
C HIS A 141 4.13 -9.44 7.88
N LEU A 142 5.07 -8.77 8.55
CA LEU A 142 6.49 -9.15 8.56
C LEU A 142 6.71 -10.50 9.23
N ASP A 143 6.10 -10.72 10.41
CA ASP A 143 6.16 -12.00 11.12
C ASP A 143 5.58 -13.14 10.28
N ARG A 144 4.45 -12.88 9.61
CA ARG A 144 3.86 -13.87 8.70
C ARG A 144 4.78 -14.18 7.52
N THR A 145 5.41 -13.16 6.93
CA THR A 145 6.37 -13.31 5.84
C THR A 145 7.61 -14.10 6.30
N SER A 146 8.17 -13.75 7.46
CA SER A 146 9.29 -14.47 8.08
C SER A 146 8.95 -15.94 8.30
N SER A 147 7.79 -16.22 8.85
CA SER A 147 7.32 -17.58 9.12
C SER A 147 7.16 -18.42 7.84
N VAL A 148 6.63 -17.82 6.77
CA VAL A 148 6.36 -18.54 5.51
C VAL A 148 7.64 -18.83 4.74
N PHE A 149 8.57 -17.87 4.69
CA PHE A 149 9.75 -17.96 3.82
C PHE A 149 11.06 -18.26 4.56
N GLY A 150 11.05 -18.30 5.89
CA GLY A 150 12.27 -18.52 6.68
C GLY A 150 13.32 -17.42 6.49
N VAL A 151 12.89 -16.14 6.52
CA VAL A 151 13.74 -14.97 6.28
C VAL A 151 13.64 -13.97 7.41
N GLY A 152 14.75 -13.25 7.66
CA GLY A 152 14.75 -12.09 8.56
C GLY A 152 14.38 -10.79 7.85
N CYS A 153 14.11 -9.73 8.63
CA CYS A 153 13.73 -8.41 8.08
C CYS A 153 14.78 -7.87 7.09
N GLN A 154 16.07 -8.08 7.33
CA GLN A 154 17.15 -7.61 6.45
C GLN A 154 17.26 -8.36 5.12
N GLU A 155 16.59 -9.50 4.98
CA GLU A 155 16.52 -10.28 3.76
C GLU A 155 15.27 -9.95 2.92
N MET A 156 14.41 -9.08 3.45
CA MET A 156 13.23 -8.54 2.78
C MET A 156 13.54 -7.18 2.14
N LEU A 157 12.74 -6.80 1.17
CA LEU A 157 12.66 -5.45 0.65
C LEU A 157 11.19 -5.04 0.64
N PHE A 158 10.87 -3.94 1.30
CA PHE A 158 9.52 -3.39 1.22
C PHE A 158 9.49 -2.26 0.18
N VAL A 159 8.46 -2.25 -0.66
CA VAL A 159 8.24 -1.23 -1.68
C VAL A 159 6.85 -0.65 -1.50
N GLY A 160 6.78 0.67 -1.38
CA GLY A 160 5.51 1.38 -1.13
C GLY A 160 5.55 2.84 -1.57
N ASP A 161 4.37 3.44 -1.72
CA ASP A 161 4.18 4.83 -2.17
C ASP A 161 3.83 5.80 -1.05
N SER A 162 3.64 5.30 0.18
CA SER A 162 3.29 6.12 1.35
C SER A 162 4.48 6.34 2.30
N LEU A 163 4.46 7.47 3.01
CA LEU A 163 5.43 7.70 4.10
C LEU A 163 5.23 6.70 5.23
N HIS A 164 4.00 6.24 5.45
CA HIS A 164 3.69 5.21 6.44
C HIS A 164 4.40 3.87 6.15
N ASP A 165 4.53 3.49 4.87
CA ASP A 165 5.30 2.31 4.48
C ASP A 165 6.78 2.45 4.86
N GLY A 166 7.35 3.64 4.62
CA GLY A 166 8.70 3.96 5.03
C GLY A 166 8.89 3.93 6.55
N GLU A 167 7.92 4.45 7.31
CA GLU A 167 7.94 4.43 8.78
C GLU A 167 7.88 3.01 9.36
N ILE A 168 7.04 2.16 8.76
CA ILE A 168 6.99 0.72 9.11
C ILE A 168 8.36 0.09 8.84
N ALA A 169 8.91 0.30 7.65
CA ALA A 169 10.18 -0.28 7.24
C ALA A 169 11.34 0.19 8.16
N GLU A 170 11.40 1.48 8.47
CA GLU A 170 12.39 2.07 9.41
C GLU A 170 12.26 1.46 10.80
N LYS A 171 11.05 1.45 11.36
CA LYS A 171 10.76 0.91 12.70
C LYS A 171 11.12 -0.57 12.83
N GLU A 172 10.82 -1.35 11.82
CA GLU A 172 11.00 -2.81 11.84
C GLU A 172 12.34 -3.26 11.26
N GLY A 173 13.18 -2.33 10.81
CA GLY A 173 14.49 -2.61 10.25
C GLY A 173 14.45 -3.36 8.91
N VAL A 174 13.46 -3.10 8.07
CA VAL A 174 13.32 -3.68 6.74
C VAL A 174 13.87 -2.70 5.70
N PRO A 175 14.77 -3.12 4.78
CA PRO A 175 15.12 -2.32 3.62
C PRO A 175 13.88 -1.83 2.86
N PHE A 176 13.89 -0.55 2.44
CA PHE A 176 12.75 0.10 1.81
C PHE A 176 13.12 0.80 0.51
N VAL A 177 12.20 0.80 -0.44
CA VAL A 177 12.24 1.63 -1.66
C VAL A 177 10.91 2.40 -1.75
N GLY A 178 11.00 3.72 -1.79
CA GLY A 178 9.83 4.58 -1.99
C GLY A 178 9.44 4.69 -3.47
N ILE A 179 8.14 4.73 -3.76
CA ILE A 179 7.63 5.08 -5.08
C ILE A 179 7.02 6.48 -5.02
N ALA A 180 7.60 7.39 -5.80
CA ALA A 180 7.06 8.74 -5.91
C ALA A 180 5.79 8.74 -6.76
N GLY A 181 4.68 9.20 -6.19
CA GLY A 181 3.36 9.24 -6.82
C GLY A 181 2.39 9.94 -5.88
N THR A 182 1.90 9.24 -4.88
CA THR A 182 1.07 9.80 -3.79
C THR A 182 1.83 10.87 -3.02
N PHE A 183 3.09 10.62 -2.70
CA PHE A 183 4.02 11.63 -2.18
C PHE A 183 5.11 11.92 -3.20
N SER A 184 5.59 13.18 -3.22
CA SER A 184 6.73 13.56 -4.06
C SER A 184 8.03 12.90 -3.60
N ALA A 185 8.99 12.74 -4.52
CA ALA A 185 10.32 12.24 -4.18
C ALA A 185 10.99 13.08 -3.09
N ASP A 186 10.80 14.40 -3.12
CA ASP A 186 11.37 15.32 -2.13
C ASP A 186 10.84 15.04 -0.71
N ARG A 187 9.54 14.70 -0.58
CA ARG A 187 8.97 14.34 0.72
C ARG A 187 9.57 13.04 1.26
N PHE A 188 9.78 12.06 0.40
CA PHE A 188 10.48 10.83 0.79
C PHE A 188 11.92 11.11 1.21
N THR A 189 12.67 11.86 0.40
CA THR A 189 14.07 12.19 0.69
C THR A 189 14.22 13.01 1.97
N LEU A 190 13.28 13.91 2.24
CA LEU A 190 13.27 14.71 3.48
C LEU A 190 13.03 13.82 4.71
N ARG A 191 12.10 12.87 4.62
CA ARG A 191 11.73 11.99 5.77
C ARG A 191 12.71 10.81 5.91
N PHE A 192 13.25 10.29 4.79
CA PHE A 192 14.11 9.11 4.72
C PHE A 192 15.32 9.38 3.81
N PRO A 193 16.34 10.12 4.28
CA PRO A 193 17.45 10.61 3.43
C PRO A 193 18.27 9.50 2.72
N HIS A 194 18.24 8.28 3.25
CA HIS A 194 19.04 7.15 2.73
C HIS A 194 18.22 6.13 1.95
N VAL A 195 16.92 6.37 1.77
CA VAL A 195 16.02 5.46 1.07
C VAL A 195 16.02 5.78 -0.43
N PRO A 196 16.26 4.77 -1.30
CA PRO A 196 16.08 4.96 -2.73
C PRO A 196 14.62 5.30 -3.06
N VAL A 197 14.42 6.29 -3.94
CA VAL A 197 13.09 6.68 -4.43
C VAL A 197 13.04 6.53 -5.93
N ILE A 198 12.09 5.75 -6.42
CA ILE A 198 11.85 5.54 -7.85
C ILE A 198 10.53 6.17 -8.27
N LYS A 199 10.42 6.54 -9.55
CA LYS A 199 9.18 7.14 -10.09
C LYS A 199 8.20 6.09 -10.62
N ARG A 200 8.68 4.91 -10.96
CA ARG A 200 7.89 3.82 -11.53
C ARG A 200 8.38 2.47 -11.02
N PHE A 201 7.48 1.61 -10.64
CA PHE A 201 7.79 0.25 -10.18
C PHE A 201 8.65 -0.51 -11.20
N ALA A 202 8.44 -0.24 -12.50
CA ALA A 202 9.17 -0.89 -13.60
C ALA A 202 10.70 -0.76 -13.51
N THR A 203 11.21 0.26 -12.81
CA THR A 203 12.66 0.50 -12.65
C THR A 203 13.23 -0.18 -11.40
N LEU A 204 12.41 -0.80 -10.56
CA LEU A 204 12.87 -1.47 -9.33
C LEU A 204 13.98 -2.51 -9.59
N PRO A 205 13.87 -3.41 -10.61
CA PRO A 205 14.93 -4.39 -10.85
C PRO A 205 16.29 -3.81 -11.26
N ASP A 206 16.34 -2.55 -11.64
CA ASP A 206 17.58 -1.88 -12.08
C ASP A 206 18.41 -1.35 -10.90
N LEU A 207 17.86 -1.43 -9.68
CA LEU A 207 18.56 -1.09 -8.43
C LEU A 207 19.50 -2.21 -7.94
N PHE A 208 19.43 -3.44 -8.56
CA PHE A 208 20.12 -4.63 -8.08
C PHE A 208 20.96 -5.32 -9.15
#